data_2d82d3066b17c146e7f0b3801c855e8b
#
_entry.id   2d82d3066b17c146e7f0b3801c855e8b
#
_cell.length_a   1.000
_cell.length_b   1.000
_cell.length_c   1.000
_cell.angle_alpha   90.00
_cell.angle_beta   90.00
_cell.angle_gamma   90.00
#
_symmetry.space_group_name_H-M   'P 1'
#
loop_
_entity.id
_entity.type
_entity.pdbx_description
1 polymer ?
#
loop_
_entity_poly.entity_id
_entity_poly.type
_entity_poly.pdbx_seq_one_letter_code
_entity_poly.pdbx_strand_id
1 'polypeptide(L)'
;TRVEVLDIARQTNITKDNASIDIDFLVYMRVNVNESEKAILEVENFKMAVVGLATTTLRAIVGDINLDEVFSQRKKINEAIRETLDSETARWGIKVTNVEIREITPPAEILEAMNRQMSAERVRRSVILEAEGTKKSSITVAEGEKQASILKAEGDRQAEILTAEGDRQ
;
A
#
# COMPACT_ATOMS: atom_id res chain seq x y z
N THR A 1 17.20 -24.65 -16.34
CA THR A 1 16.18 -23.60 -16.13
C THR A 1 16.87 -22.29 -15.76
N ARG A 2 16.87 -21.33 -16.65
CA ARG A 2 17.49 -20.00 -16.40
C ARG A 2 16.38 -18.99 -16.15
N VAL A 3 16.53 -18.20 -15.10
CA VAL A 3 15.66 -17.03 -14.86
C VAL A 3 16.22 -15.88 -15.68
N GLU A 4 15.40 -15.26 -16.49
CA GLU A 4 15.73 -14.02 -17.20
C GLU A 4 14.87 -12.89 -16.64
N VAL A 5 15.46 -11.70 -16.59
CA VAL A 5 14.78 -10.47 -16.19
C VAL A 5 14.72 -9.56 -17.40
N LEU A 6 13.52 -9.17 -17.79
CA LEU A 6 13.31 -8.15 -18.82
C LEU A 6 13.03 -6.81 -18.14
N ASP A 7 13.87 -5.84 -18.44
CA ASP A 7 13.64 -4.45 -18.07
C ASP A 7 12.76 -3.80 -19.14
N ILE A 8 11.57 -3.38 -18.77
CA ILE A 8 10.65 -2.69 -19.67
C ILE A 8 10.77 -1.20 -19.39
N ALA A 9 11.35 -0.52 -20.38
CA ALA A 9 11.61 0.91 -20.31
C ALA A 9 10.35 1.71 -20.00
N ARG A 10 10.55 2.86 -19.40
CA ARG A 10 9.51 3.83 -19.04
C ARG A 10 8.53 4.06 -20.18
N GLN A 11 7.26 3.94 -19.87
CA GLN A 11 6.16 4.11 -20.82
C GLN A 11 5.09 5.02 -20.25
N THR A 12 4.61 5.93 -21.08
CA THR A 12 3.51 6.82 -20.74
C THR A 12 2.17 6.08 -20.89
N ASN A 13 1.37 6.08 -19.83
CA ASN A 13 0.04 5.51 -19.78
C ASN A 13 -0.96 6.56 -19.29
N ILE A 14 -2.21 6.42 -19.69
CA ILE A 14 -3.30 7.30 -19.27
C ILE A 14 -4.23 6.50 -18.38
N THR A 15 -4.50 7.01 -17.20
CA THR A 15 -5.43 6.41 -16.21
C THR A 15 -6.88 6.71 -16.58
N LYS A 16 -7.83 6.04 -15.91
CA LYS A 16 -9.26 6.20 -16.11
C LYS A 16 -9.73 7.65 -15.88
N ASP A 17 -9.13 8.35 -14.94
CA ASP A 17 -9.37 9.77 -14.63
C ASP A 17 -8.57 10.74 -15.51
N ASN A 18 -8.04 10.24 -16.65
CA ASN A 18 -7.33 11.01 -17.66
C ASN A 18 -6.01 11.63 -17.18
N ALA A 19 -5.38 11.07 -16.17
CA ALA A 19 -4.04 11.47 -15.76
C ALA A 19 -2.97 10.70 -16.54
N SER A 20 -1.98 11.43 -17.07
CA SER A 20 -0.82 10.83 -17.75
C SER A 20 0.22 10.43 -16.71
N ILE A 21 0.68 9.19 -16.73
CA ILE A 21 1.72 8.67 -15.84
C ILE A 21 2.76 7.87 -16.60
N ASP A 22 3.99 7.98 -16.15
CA ASP A 22 5.09 7.17 -16.65
C ASP A 22 5.34 6.01 -15.69
N ILE A 23 5.37 4.79 -16.24
CA ILE A 23 5.60 3.57 -15.47
C ILE A 23 6.75 2.79 -16.12
N ASP A 24 7.68 2.33 -15.30
CA ASP A 24 8.68 1.33 -15.67
C ASP A 24 8.54 0.09 -14.75
N PHE A 25 8.79 -1.08 -15.32
CA PHE A 25 8.59 -2.33 -14.61
C PHE A 25 9.51 -3.44 -15.11
N LEU A 26 9.71 -4.44 -14.26
CA LEU A 26 10.52 -5.62 -14.51
C LEU A 26 9.63 -6.86 -14.65
N VAL A 27 9.95 -7.69 -15.62
CA VAL A 27 9.31 -9.01 -15.80
C VAL A 27 10.34 -10.10 -15.57
N TYR A 28 10.08 -10.93 -14.58
CA TYR A 28 10.88 -12.11 -14.26
C TYR A 28 10.26 -13.33 -14.94
N MET A 29 11.00 -13.99 -15.80
CA MET A 29 10.52 -15.13 -16.54
C MET A 29 11.50 -16.29 -16.52
N ARG A 30 10.98 -17.51 -16.72
CA ARG A 30 11.73 -18.73 -16.93
C ARG A 30 11.41 -19.32 -18.30
N VAL A 31 12.42 -19.68 -19.01
CA VAL A 31 12.28 -20.46 -20.24
C VAL A 31 12.42 -21.92 -19.89
N ASN A 32 11.42 -22.75 -20.21
CA ASN A 32 11.47 -24.20 -20.06
C ASN A 32 12.35 -24.78 -21.16
N VAL A 33 13.50 -25.34 -20.78
CA VAL A 33 14.47 -25.92 -21.73
C VAL A 33 13.88 -27.07 -22.54
N ASN A 34 12.91 -27.80 -21.98
CA ASN A 34 12.24 -28.92 -22.67
C ASN A 34 11.21 -28.48 -23.74
N GLU A 35 10.83 -27.21 -23.72
CA GLU A 35 9.91 -26.58 -24.69
C GLU A 35 10.58 -25.44 -25.46
N SER A 36 11.89 -25.28 -25.30
CA SER A 36 12.66 -24.24 -25.96
C SER A 36 12.65 -24.36 -27.51
N GLU A 37 12.41 -25.53 -28.05
CA GLU A 37 12.18 -25.70 -29.48
C GLU A 37 10.93 -24.95 -29.97
N LYS A 38 9.86 -24.92 -29.18
CA LYS A 38 8.64 -24.15 -29.51
C LYS A 38 8.91 -22.63 -29.39
N ALA A 39 9.62 -22.21 -28.35
CA ALA A 39 9.96 -20.80 -28.16
C ALA A 39 10.88 -20.26 -29.28
N ILE A 40 11.80 -21.09 -29.78
CA ILE A 40 12.74 -20.72 -30.85
C ILE A 40 12.08 -20.80 -32.23
N LEU A 41 11.16 -21.73 -32.43
CA LEU A 41 10.52 -21.97 -33.75
C LEU A 41 9.29 -21.09 -33.99
N GLU A 42 8.54 -20.71 -32.93
CA GLU A 42 7.31 -19.93 -33.08
C GLU A 42 7.53 -18.41 -33.02
N VAL A 43 8.58 -17.94 -32.34
CA VAL A 43 8.83 -16.50 -32.17
C VAL A 43 10.31 -16.20 -32.32
N GLU A 44 10.69 -15.62 -33.45
CA GLU A 44 12.07 -15.24 -33.80
C GLU A 44 12.69 -14.28 -32.78
N ASN A 45 11.85 -13.55 -32.01
CA ASN A 45 12.27 -12.68 -30.93
C ASN A 45 11.23 -12.64 -29.76
N PHE A 46 11.18 -13.73 -28.98
CA PHE A 46 10.24 -13.86 -27.87
C PHE A 46 10.35 -12.72 -26.85
N LYS A 47 11.53 -12.13 -26.66
CA LYS A 47 11.72 -11.00 -25.75
C LYS A 47 10.91 -9.78 -26.19
N MET A 48 10.96 -9.46 -27.48
CA MET A 48 10.14 -8.36 -28.03
C MET A 48 8.65 -8.66 -27.92
N ALA A 49 8.24 -9.90 -28.15
CA ALA A 49 6.84 -10.29 -28.02
C ALA A 49 6.35 -10.15 -26.56
N VAL A 50 7.14 -10.60 -25.59
CA VAL A 50 6.82 -10.43 -24.16
C VAL A 50 6.77 -8.95 -23.77
N VAL A 51 7.72 -8.14 -24.22
CA VAL A 51 7.71 -6.68 -23.98
C VAL A 51 6.47 -6.03 -24.57
N GLY A 52 6.10 -6.35 -25.79
CA GLY A 52 4.90 -5.82 -26.45
C GLY A 52 3.62 -6.21 -25.70
N LEU A 53 3.50 -7.48 -25.32
CA LEU A 53 2.36 -7.99 -24.55
C LEU A 53 2.28 -7.32 -23.17
N ALA A 54 3.39 -7.25 -22.46
CA ALA A 54 3.46 -6.61 -21.14
C ALA A 54 3.06 -5.13 -21.20
N THR A 55 3.53 -4.41 -22.21
CA THR A 55 3.16 -3.01 -22.45
C THR A 55 1.66 -2.84 -22.69
N THR A 56 1.09 -3.69 -23.54
CA THR A 56 -0.33 -3.63 -23.87
C THR A 56 -1.19 -3.99 -22.66
N THR A 57 -0.80 -5.02 -21.91
CA THR A 57 -1.48 -5.44 -20.68
C THR A 57 -1.44 -4.35 -19.60
N LEU A 58 -0.28 -3.74 -19.38
CA LEU A 58 -0.16 -2.62 -18.44
C LEU A 58 -1.08 -1.47 -18.83
N ARG A 59 -1.09 -1.10 -20.11
CA ARG A 59 -1.93 0.00 -20.61
C ARG A 59 -3.43 -0.28 -20.39
N ALA A 60 -3.87 -1.51 -20.63
CA ALA A 60 -5.25 -1.91 -20.39
C ALA A 60 -5.62 -1.81 -18.89
N ILE A 61 -4.78 -2.37 -18.01
CA ILE A 61 -5.04 -2.36 -16.57
C ILE A 61 -5.04 -0.93 -16.01
N VAL A 62 -4.05 -0.11 -16.40
CA VAL A 62 -3.94 1.28 -15.94
C VAL A 62 -5.08 2.14 -16.47
N GLY A 63 -5.55 1.90 -17.69
CA GLY A 63 -6.68 2.61 -18.29
C GLY A 63 -8.02 2.37 -17.59
N ASP A 64 -8.15 1.28 -16.82
CA ASP A 64 -9.38 0.93 -16.10
C ASP A 64 -9.43 1.44 -14.66
N ILE A 65 -8.31 1.93 -14.13
CA ILE A 65 -8.18 2.38 -12.73
C ILE A 65 -7.82 3.86 -12.62
N ASN A 66 -8.16 4.47 -11.49
CA ASN A 66 -7.83 5.87 -11.20
C ASN A 66 -6.37 6.01 -10.74
N LEU A 67 -5.84 7.22 -10.84
CA LEU A 67 -4.45 7.52 -10.46
C LEU A 67 -4.12 7.11 -9.02
N ASP A 68 -4.99 7.40 -8.06
CA ASP A 68 -4.79 7.04 -6.65
C ASP A 68 -4.72 5.51 -6.45
N GLU A 69 -5.48 4.76 -7.24
CA GLU A 69 -5.48 3.30 -7.20
C GLU A 69 -4.18 2.71 -7.77
N VAL A 70 -3.58 3.35 -8.78
CA VAL A 70 -2.28 2.92 -9.32
C VAL A 70 -1.21 2.94 -8.22
N PHE A 71 -1.22 3.96 -7.35
CA PHE A 71 -0.27 4.04 -6.24
C PHE A 71 -0.60 3.10 -5.09
N SER A 72 -1.87 2.98 -4.73
CA SER A 72 -2.31 2.20 -3.56
C SER A 72 -2.39 0.70 -3.81
N GLN A 73 -2.64 0.27 -5.06
CA GLN A 73 -2.90 -1.13 -5.42
C GLN A 73 -1.79 -1.77 -6.26
N ARG A 74 -0.54 -1.31 -6.15
CA ARG A 74 0.61 -1.83 -6.93
C ARG A 74 0.70 -3.36 -6.94
N LYS A 75 0.46 -4.01 -5.79
CA LYS A 75 0.51 -5.48 -5.70
C LYS A 75 -0.54 -6.15 -6.60
N LYS A 76 -1.77 -5.64 -6.58
CA LYS A 76 -2.84 -6.18 -7.44
C LYS A 76 -2.53 -5.98 -8.92
N ILE A 77 -1.96 -4.83 -9.27
CA ILE A 77 -1.55 -4.55 -10.66
C ILE A 77 -0.45 -5.52 -11.08
N ASN A 78 0.57 -5.72 -10.24
CA ASN A 78 1.65 -6.67 -10.50
C ASN A 78 1.11 -8.11 -10.71
N GLU A 79 0.18 -8.55 -9.85
CA GLU A 79 -0.46 -9.87 -9.96
C GLU A 79 -1.30 -9.99 -11.23
N ALA A 80 -2.11 -9.01 -11.55
CA ALA A 80 -2.94 -9.01 -12.76
C ALA A 80 -2.09 -9.04 -14.05
N ILE A 81 -1.00 -8.27 -14.11
CA ILE A 81 -0.06 -8.31 -15.23
C ILE A 81 0.60 -9.69 -15.30
N ARG A 82 1.09 -10.22 -14.17
CA ARG A 82 1.73 -11.53 -14.11
C ARG A 82 0.80 -12.64 -14.61
N GLU A 83 -0.44 -12.68 -14.15
CA GLU A 83 -1.41 -13.70 -14.56
C GLU A 83 -1.71 -13.64 -16.05
N THR A 84 -1.95 -12.45 -16.58
CA THR A 84 -2.21 -12.26 -18.00
C THR A 84 -1.00 -12.64 -18.84
N LEU A 85 0.20 -12.21 -18.44
CA LEU A 85 1.43 -12.58 -19.13
C LEU A 85 1.70 -14.07 -19.06
N ASP A 86 1.56 -14.71 -17.90
CA ASP A 86 1.82 -16.14 -17.73
C ASP A 86 0.87 -16.98 -18.61
N SER A 87 -0.41 -16.63 -18.67
CA SER A 87 -1.39 -17.31 -19.53
C SER A 87 -1.07 -17.18 -21.02
N GLU A 88 -0.69 -16.00 -21.47
CA GLU A 88 -0.38 -15.73 -22.88
C GLU A 88 0.97 -16.29 -23.32
N THR A 89 1.98 -16.27 -22.45
CA THR A 89 3.33 -16.75 -22.76
C THR A 89 3.50 -18.27 -22.57
N ALA A 90 2.55 -18.92 -21.91
CA ALA A 90 2.57 -20.37 -21.71
C ALA A 90 2.65 -21.13 -23.04
N ARG A 91 1.96 -20.65 -24.09
CA ARG A 91 2.02 -21.22 -25.45
C ARG A 91 3.41 -21.17 -26.08
N TRP A 92 4.26 -20.25 -25.62
CA TRP A 92 5.66 -20.11 -26.08
C TRP A 92 6.65 -20.85 -25.18
N GLY A 93 6.18 -21.66 -24.22
CA GLY A 93 7.03 -22.37 -23.27
C GLY A 93 7.74 -21.44 -22.27
N ILE A 94 7.24 -20.21 -22.10
CA ILE A 94 7.78 -19.23 -21.18
C ILE A 94 6.84 -19.14 -19.98
N LYS A 95 7.41 -19.21 -18.77
CA LYS A 95 6.70 -19.00 -17.52
C LYS A 95 7.09 -17.67 -16.89
N VAL A 96 6.11 -16.79 -16.73
CA VAL A 96 6.29 -15.54 -16.00
C VAL A 96 6.15 -15.81 -14.50
N THR A 97 7.23 -15.59 -13.76
CA THR A 97 7.28 -15.89 -12.33
C THR A 97 6.89 -14.70 -11.47
N ASN A 98 7.28 -13.49 -11.87
CA ASN A 98 6.97 -12.27 -11.16
C ASN A 98 6.95 -11.06 -12.11
N VAL A 99 6.17 -10.05 -11.73
CA VAL A 99 6.19 -8.73 -12.35
C VAL A 99 6.30 -7.71 -11.24
N GLU A 100 7.16 -6.71 -11.41
CA GLU A 100 7.42 -5.72 -10.39
C GLU A 100 7.49 -4.32 -11.01
N ILE A 101 6.54 -3.46 -10.62
CA ILE A 101 6.58 -2.04 -10.98
C ILE A 101 7.66 -1.38 -10.14
N ARG A 102 8.66 -0.80 -10.83
CA ARG A 102 9.80 -0.13 -10.20
C ARG A 102 9.45 1.30 -9.79
N GLU A 103 9.02 2.10 -10.75
CA GLU A 103 8.69 3.50 -10.53
C GLU A 103 7.38 3.89 -11.23
N ILE A 104 6.62 4.78 -10.60
CA ILE A 104 5.44 5.43 -11.17
C ILE A 104 5.66 6.93 -11.01
N THR A 105 5.79 7.63 -12.12
CA THR A 105 6.07 9.07 -12.14
C THR A 105 4.88 9.81 -12.75
N PRO A 106 4.08 10.52 -11.94
CA PRO A 106 3.03 11.40 -12.45
C PRO A 106 3.64 12.70 -12.99
N PRO A 107 2.90 13.48 -13.80
CA PRO A 107 3.28 14.84 -14.18
C PRO A 107 3.55 15.71 -12.94
N ALA A 108 4.48 16.67 -13.07
CA ALA A 108 4.92 17.52 -11.97
C ALA A 108 3.75 18.28 -11.32
N GLU A 109 2.79 18.77 -12.10
CA GLU A 109 1.60 19.48 -11.60
C GLU A 109 0.73 18.59 -10.72
N ILE A 110 0.53 17.33 -11.11
CA ILE A 110 -0.24 16.36 -10.34
C ILE A 110 0.52 15.98 -9.08
N LEU A 111 1.84 15.78 -9.17
CA LEU A 111 2.69 15.48 -8.03
C LEU A 111 2.63 16.59 -6.96
N GLU A 112 2.68 17.85 -7.38
CA GLU A 112 2.54 18.99 -6.48
C GLU A 112 1.16 19.06 -5.84
N ALA A 113 0.09 18.83 -6.60
CA ALA A 113 -1.27 18.78 -6.07
C ALA A 113 -1.44 17.67 -5.04
N MET A 114 -0.95 16.45 -5.34
CA MET A 114 -0.97 15.31 -4.42
C MET A 114 -0.17 15.61 -3.15
N ASN A 115 1.02 16.18 -3.27
CA ASN A 115 1.84 16.55 -2.11
C ASN A 115 1.15 17.58 -1.21
N ARG A 116 0.49 18.58 -1.80
CA ARG A 116 -0.30 19.56 -1.05
C ARG A 116 -1.49 18.90 -0.33
N GLN A 117 -2.22 18.04 -1.01
CA GLN A 117 -3.34 17.31 -0.44
C GLN A 117 -2.89 16.38 0.71
N MET A 118 -1.83 15.61 0.49
CA MET A 118 -1.26 14.73 1.53
C MET A 118 -0.75 15.50 2.75
N SER A 119 -0.12 16.66 2.52
CA SER A 119 0.33 17.54 3.61
C SER A 119 -0.85 18.08 4.42
N ALA A 120 -1.89 18.58 3.75
CA ALA A 120 -3.10 19.07 4.42
C ALA A 120 -3.80 17.97 5.23
N GLU A 121 -3.90 16.75 4.68
CA GLU A 121 -4.50 15.62 5.38
C GLU A 121 -3.68 15.18 6.60
N ARG A 122 -2.34 15.20 6.50
CA ARG A 122 -1.44 14.92 7.65
C ARG A 122 -1.62 15.93 8.76
N VAL A 123 -1.68 17.22 8.41
CA VAL A 123 -1.92 18.31 9.38
C VAL A 123 -3.29 18.12 10.04
N ARG A 124 -4.34 17.88 9.25
CA ARG A 124 -5.67 17.64 9.78
C ARG A 124 -5.70 16.46 10.77
N ARG A 125 -5.10 15.32 10.40
CA ARG A 125 -5.01 14.14 11.29
C ARG A 125 -4.22 14.44 12.56
N SER A 126 -3.12 15.19 12.46
CA SER A 126 -2.32 15.59 13.61
C SER A 126 -3.15 16.41 14.61
N VAL A 127 -3.89 17.41 14.12
CA VAL A 127 -4.76 18.25 14.96
C VAL A 127 -5.87 17.45 15.63
N ILE A 128 -6.49 16.51 14.91
CA ILE A 128 -7.53 15.64 15.48
C ILE A 128 -6.94 14.76 16.59
N LEU A 129 -5.81 14.09 16.32
CA LEU A 129 -5.16 13.21 17.29
C LEU A 129 -4.68 13.98 18.54
N GLU A 130 -4.18 15.19 18.36
CA GLU A 130 -3.79 16.08 19.47
C GLU A 130 -5.00 16.49 20.33
N ALA A 131 -6.10 16.88 19.70
CA ALA A 131 -7.34 17.23 20.38
C ALA A 131 -7.95 16.05 21.14
N GLU A 132 -7.97 14.85 20.51
CA GLU A 132 -8.42 13.60 21.14
C GLU A 132 -7.51 13.22 22.31
N GLY A 133 -6.19 13.34 22.15
CA GLY A 133 -5.20 13.11 23.20
C GLY A 133 -5.38 14.04 24.39
N THR A 134 -5.57 15.32 24.15
CA THR A 134 -5.83 16.33 25.19
C THR A 134 -7.14 16.05 25.93
N LYS A 135 -8.20 15.75 25.17
CA LYS A 135 -9.50 15.37 25.76
C LYS A 135 -9.37 14.15 26.66
N LYS A 136 -8.73 13.08 26.17
CA LYS A 136 -8.55 11.85 26.94
C LYS A 136 -7.70 12.07 28.19
N SER A 137 -6.63 12.83 28.07
CA SER A 137 -5.77 13.22 29.19
C SER A 137 -6.57 13.97 30.28
N SER A 138 -7.36 14.98 29.88
CA SER A 138 -8.18 15.76 30.82
C SER A 138 -9.22 14.91 31.52
N ILE A 139 -9.87 13.99 30.81
CA ILE A 139 -10.83 13.03 31.40
C ILE A 139 -10.14 12.13 32.42
N THR A 140 -8.98 11.55 32.05
CA THR A 140 -8.23 10.64 32.92
C THR A 140 -7.75 11.34 34.21
N VAL A 141 -7.28 12.59 34.10
CA VAL A 141 -6.89 13.41 35.26
C VAL A 141 -8.10 13.66 36.15
N ALA A 142 -9.23 14.11 35.60
CA ALA A 142 -10.44 14.38 36.38
C ALA A 142 -11.00 13.12 37.08
N GLU A 143 -10.95 11.97 36.40
CA GLU A 143 -11.33 10.68 36.99
C GLU A 143 -10.38 10.29 38.12
N GLY A 144 -9.09 10.48 37.95
CA GLY A 144 -8.07 10.23 38.97
C GLY A 144 -8.26 11.13 40.21
N GLU A 145 -8.51 12.42 40.02
CA GLU A 145 -8.80 13.35 41.11
C GLU A 145 -10.07 12.99 41.86
N LYS A 146 -11.14 12.63 41.13
CA LYS A 146 -12.38 12.15 41.71
C LYS A 146 -12.15 10.90 42.57
N GLN A 147 -11.42 9.93 42.03
CA GLN A 147 -11.15 8.67 42.75
C GLN A 147 -10.29 8.90 44.01
N ALA A 148 -9.28 9.76 43.90
CA ALA A 148 -8.43 10.16 45.01
C ALA A 148 -9.25 10.85 46.14
N SER A 149 -10.17 11.73 45.76
CA SER A 149 -11.08 12.39 46.73
C SER A 149 -12.01 11.43 47.42
N ILE A 150 -12.58 10.45 46.68
CA ILE A 150 -13.45 9.41 47.27
C ILE A 150 -12.66 8.55 48.26
N LEU A 151 -11.47 8.05 47.85
CA LEU A 151 -10.63 7.22 48.73
C LEU A 151 -10.19 7.96 50.00
N LYS A 152 -9.91 9.25 49.89
CA LYS A 152 -9.55 10.09 51.03
C LYS A 152 -10.74 10.21 52.00
N ALA A 153 -11.94 10.53 51.50
CA ALA A 153 -13.14 10.64 52.33
C ALA A 153 -13.52 9.33 53.00
N GLU A 154 -13.37 8.18 52.29
CA GLU A 154 -13.56 6.83 52.84
C GLU A 154 -12.53 6.54 53.94
N GLY A 155 -11.26 6.88 53.74
CA GLY A 155 -10.19 6.73 54.72
C GLY A 155 -10.45 7.59 55.99
N ASP A 156 -10.83 8.84 55.85
CA ASP A 156 -11.18 9.72 56.95
C ASP A 156 -12.36 9.19 57.75
N ARG A 157 -13.42 8.73 57.06
CA ARG A 157 -14.58 8.09 57.71
C ARG A 157 -14.21 6.83 58.49
N GLN A 158 -13.35 5.99 57.91
CA GLN A 158 -12.89 4.76 58.56
C GLN A 158 -12.05 5.06 59.80
N ALA A 159 -11.23 6.09 59.76
CA ALA A 159 -10.44 6.56 60.90
C ALA A 159 -11.34 7.06 62.04
N GLU A 160 -12.36 7.86 61.73
CA GLU A 160 -13.34 8.31 62.71
C GLU A 160 -14.09 7.17 63.41
N ILE A 161 -14.51 6.14 62.63
CA ILE A 161 -15.19 4.97 63.18
C ILE A 161 -14.27 4.21 64.13
N LEU A 162 -13.02 3.95 63.71
CA LEU A 162 -12.04 3.24 64.58
C LEU A 162 -11.69 4.01 65.85
N THR A 163 -11.62 5.34 65.77
CA THR A 163 -11.40 6.17 66.97
C THR A 163 -12.57 6.10 67.94
N ALA A 164 -13.79 6.21 67.40
CA ALA A 164 -15.01 6.13 68.23
C ALA A 164 -15.23 4.73 68.86
N GLU A 165 -14.78 3.65 68.18
CA GLU A 165 -14.79 2.30 68.74
C GLU A 165 -13.73 2.11 69.82
N GLY A 166 -12.54 2.73 69.64
CA GLY A 166 -11.48 2.73 70.65
C GLY A 166 -11.82 3.46 71.98
N ASP A 167 -12.55 4.55 71.88
CA ASP A 167 -13.01 5.34 73.06
C ASP A 167 -14.14 4.65 73.82
N ARG A 168 -14.69 3.58 73.30
CA ARG A 168 -15.79 2.80 73.92
C ARG A 168 -15.29 1.60 74.71
N GLN A 169 -14.02 1.23 74.63
CA GLN A 169 -13.39 0.19 75.49
C GLN A 169 -12.72 0.78 76.74
#